data_7ac3b754ebe4532ab80695819d0dfd2b
#
_entry.id   7ac3b754ebe4532ab80695819d0dfd2b
#
_cell.length_a   1.000
_cell.length_b   1.000
_cell.length_c   1.000
_cell.angle_alpha   90.00
_cell.angle_beta   90.00
_cell.angle_gamma   90.00
#
_symmetry.space_group_name_H-M   'P 1'
#
loop_
_entity.id
_entity.type
_entity.pdbx_description
1 polymer ?
#
loop_
_entity_poly.entity_id
_entity_poly.type
_entity_poly.pdbx_seq_one_letter_code
_entity_poly.pdbx_strand_id
1 'polypeptide(L)'
;MTIVFYQKDATVYAVQYQTSENSLDVSKLEWLFSGAHKIQGDALKGYFIGPRREMITPWSTNAVEITQNMGIGGILRIEEFTQTACDNIPYDPMLQAFYKGLDQHIFTIDKLPDPIIYIDDIRAYNVKEGLALNPDEIAYLEGLAEKLGRKLTDSEVFGFSQVNSEHCRHKIFNGTFIIDGEEKESTLFKLIKKTSQENPNRIVSAYKDNCAFIDGPQAVQFAPHTHDKPDVYETREIDTVISLKAETHNFPTTVEPFNGAATGSGGEIRDRIAGGQAALPLAGTAVYMTSYPRLDASRIWEQHIDPRKWLYQTPEDILIKASNGASDFGNKFGQPLICGSLLTFEHEEDGRTYGYDKVIMQAGGVGFGNRQQAMKKTPGVGDKVVLLGGDNYRIGMGGGAVSSVDTGVYAGAIELNAVQRSNPEMQKRVCNAIRAMAESEVNPIVSIHDHGAGGHLNCLSELVEETGGKIHMENLPVGDPTLSAKEIVGNESQERMGLVMKEKDVAELKRIADRERAPMYVIGETTGDMKFTFENAKTHETPIDLELKDMFGNPPKTRSEEHTSELQS
;
A
#
# COMPACT_ATOMS: atom_id res chain seq x y z
N MET A 1 9.40 -30.12 -12.59
CA MET A 1 8.93 -29.75 -11.25
C MET A 1 7.82 -30.71 -10.90
N THR A 2 7.76 -31.17 -9.65
CA THR A 2 6.78 -32.16 -9.20
C THR A 2 6.04 -31.60 -7.99
N ILE A 3 4.75 -31.91 -7.88
CA ILE A 3 3.92 -31.53 -6.72
C ILE A 3 3.52 -32.79 -5.99
N VAL A 4 3.73 -32.82 -4.68
CA VAL A 4 3.21 -33.88 -3.80
C VAL A 4 2.18 -33.28 -2.83
N PHE A 5 1.20 -34.08 -2.47
CA PHE A 5 0.12 -33.66 -1.60
C PHE A 5 0.20 -34.37 -0.25
N TYR A 6 -0.08 -33.61 0.81
CA TYR A 6 -0.28 -34.10 2.16
C TYR A 6 -1.66 -33.70 2.62
N GLN A 7 -2.37 -34.57 3.30
CA GLN A 7 -3.73 -34.27 3.76
C GLN A 7 -3.93 -34.64 5.22
N LYS A 8 -4.59 -33.74 5.92
CA LYS A 8 -5.17 -33.96 7.24
C LYS A 8 -6.57 -33.36 7.28
N ASP A 9 -7.57 -34.18 7.56
CA ASP A 9 -8.96 -33.78 7.55
C ASP A 9 -9.37 -33.08 6.23
N ALA A 10 -9.86 -31.85 6.30
CA ALA A 10 -10.20 -31.04 5.13
C ALA A 10 -9.00 -30.25 4.56
N THR A 11 -7.87 -30.23 5.25
CA THR A 11 -6.68 -29.46 4.83
C THR A 11 -5.76 -30.28 3.95
N VAL A 12 -5.36 -29.70 2.81
CA VAL A 12 -4.42 -30.30 1.87
C VAL A 12 -3.24 -29.33 1.69
N TYR A 13 -2.03 -29.84 1.87
CA TYR A 13 -0.79 -29.11 1.59
C TYR A 13 -0.23 -29.59 0.26
N ALA A 14 -0.05 -28.68 -0.68
CA ALA A 14 0.60 -28.94 -1.97
C ALA A 14 2.06 -28.46 -1.92
N VAL A 15 2.99 -29.39 -2.06
CA VAL A 15 4.43 -29.14 -1.97
C VAL A 15 5.06 -29.26 -3.35
N GLN A 16 5.49 -28.15 -3.93
CA GLN A 16 6.24 -28.12 -5.20
C GLN A 16 7.74 -28.17 -4.95
N TYR A 17 8.43 -29.06 -5.65
CA TYR A 17 9.87 -29.23 -5.49
C TYR A 17 10.58 -29.49 -6.82
N GLN A 18 11.88 -29.23 -6.84
CA GLN A 18 12.72 -29.29 -8.04
C GLN A 18 13.61 -30.54 -8.12
N THR A 19 13.87 -31.19 -6.99
CA THR A 19 14.74 -32.38 -6.88
C THR A 19 13.96 -33.70 -7.02
N SER A 20 14.65 -34.83 -7.08
CA SER A 20 13.99 -36.15 -7.12
C SER A 20 13.19 -36.40 -5.83
N GLU A 21 12.07 -37.09 -5.93
CA GLU A 21 11.16 -37.39 -4.80
C GLU A 21 11.88 -38.08 -3.63
N ASN A 22 12.93 -38.86 -3.92
CA ASN A 22 13.75 -39.53 -2.94
C ASN A 22 14.57 -38.61 -2.02
N SER A 23 14.62 -37.31 -2.33
CA SER A 23 15.30 -36.31 -1.50
C SER A 23 14.40 -35.64 -0.47
N LEU A 24 13.07 -35.83 -0.55
CA LEU A 24 12.11 -35.27 0.41
C LEU A 24 12.04 -36.12 1.69
N ASP A 25 12.31 -35.49 2.81
CA ASP A 25 12.09 -36.10 4.12
C ASP A 25 10.61 -36.09 4.47
N VAL A 26 9.89 -37.14 4.03
CA VAL A 26 8.44 -37.29 4.21
C VAL A 26 8.05 -37.22 5.69
N SER A 27 8.85 -37.83 6.57
CA SER A 27 8.52 -37.87 8.00
C SER A 27 8.61 -36.49 8.66
N LYS A 28 9.58 -35.68 8.29
CA LYS A 28 9.69 -34.30 8.75
C LYS A 28 8.56 -33.42 8.20
N LEU A 29 8.16 -33.60 6.93
CA LEU A 29 7.05 -32.86 6.34
C LEU A 29 5.71 -33.25 6.98
N GLU A 30 5.45 -34.53 7.22
CA GLU A 30 4.27 -34.98 7.94
C GLU A 30 4.21 -34.40 9.36
N TRP A 31 5.35 -34.35 10.05
CA TRP A 31 5.43 -33.69 11.36
C TRP A 31 5.17 -32.19 11.27
N LEU A 32 5.81 -31.50 10.30
CA LEU A 32 5.64 -30.06 10.07
C LEU A 32 4.17 -29.70 9.78
N PHE A 33 3.49 -30.54 9.03
CA PHE A 33 2.07 -30.39 8.69
C PHE A 33 1.14 -31.00 9.75
N SER A 34 1.60 -31.03 11.01
CA SER A 34 0.80 -31.48 12.16
C SER A 34 0.25 -32.90 12.04
N GLY A 35 0.98 -33.80 11.40
CA GLY A 35 0.59 -35.19 11.17
C GLY A 35 -0.29 -35.40 9.94
N ALA A 36 -0.27 -34.51 8.97
CA ALA A 36 -0.85 -34.78 7.66
C ALA A 36 -0.08 -35.92 6.95
N HIS A 37 -0.80 -36.81 6.27
CA HIS A 37 -0.20 -37.93 5.60
C HIS A 37 0.01 -37.66 4.11
N LYS A 38 1.14 -38.10 3.57
CA LYS A 38 1.41 -38.04 2.13
C LYS A 38 0.38 -38.86 1.36
N ILE A 39 -0.26 -38.22 0.38
CA ILE A 39 -1.24 -38.86 -0.51
C ILE A 39 -0.48 -39.62 -1.63
N GLN A 40 -0.99 -40.80 -1.94
CA GLN A 40 -0.51 -41.60 -3.08
C GLN A 40 -1.16 -41.07 -4.37
N GLY A 41 -0.35 -40.75 -5.37
CA GLY A 41 -0.80 -40.31 -6.70
C GLY A 41 -0.56 -38.80 -6.97
N ASP A 42 -0.73 -38.46 -8.24
CA ASP A 42 -0.38 -37.12 -8.79
C ASP A 42 -1.56 -36.14 -8.81
N ALA A 43 -2.74 -36.58 -8.37
CA ALA A 43 -3.94 -35.74 -8.37
C ALA A 43 -4.93 -36.13 -7.26
N LEU A 44 -5.65 -35.13 -6.78
CA LEU A 44 -6.76 -35.27 -5.83
C LEU A 44 -8.08 -34.88 -6.49
N LYS A 45 -9.11 -35.70 -6.30
CA LYS A 45 -10.47 -35.41 -6.76
C LYS A 45 -11.24 -34.69 -5.65
N GLY A 46 -12.14 -33.79 -6.04
CA GLY A 46 -13.01 -33.04 -5.11
C GLY A 46 -13.03 -31.56 -5.42
N TYR A 47 -13.55 -30.81 -4.47
CA TYR A 47 -13.62 -29.36 -4.54
C TYR A 47 -12.70 -28.77 -3.49
N PHE A 48 -11.95 -27.75 -3.89
CA PHE A 48 -10.97 -27.12 -3.01
C PHE A 48 -11.01 -25.59 -3.16
N ILE A 49 -10.77 -24.89 -2.06
CA ILE A 49 -10.45 -23.46 -2.05
C ILE A 49 -9.01 -23.33 -1.58
N GLY A 50 -8.24 -22.55 -2.30
CA GLY A 50 -6.84 -22.30 -1.97
C GLY A 50 -6.34 -21.04 -2.65
N PRO A 51 -5.06 -20.70 -2.47
CA PRO A 51 -4.47 -19.51 -3.07
C PRO A 51 -4.62 -19.51 -4.59
N ARG A 52 -4.73 -18.32 -5.16
CA ARG A 52 -4.62 -18.16 -6.61
C ARG A 52 -3.27 -18.67 -7.10
N ARG A 53 -3.26 -19.33 -8.25
CA ARG A 53 -2.03 -19.92 -8.80
C ARG A 53 -0.92 -18.92 -9.09
N GLU A 54 -1.32 -17.69 -9.43
CA GLU A 54 -0.43 -16.57 -9.72
C GLU A 54 0.19 -15.94 -8.47
N MET A 55 -0.27 -16.32 -7.28
CA MET A 55 0.11 -15.69 -6.02
C MET A 55 0.81 -16.68 -5.09
N ILE A 56 2.04 -16.41 -4.71
CA ILE A 56 2.72 -17.10 -3.61
C ILE A 56 2.33 -16.40 -2.30
N THR A 57 1.70 -17.15 -1.39
CA THR A 57 1.24 -16.55 -0.13
C THR A 57 2.42 -16.25 0.81
N PRO A 58 2.30 -15.24 1.71
CA PRO A 58 3.27 -15.02 2.79
C PRO A 58 3.45 -16.27 3.68
N TRP A 59 2.38 -17.04 3.87
CA TRP A 59 2.44 -18.31 4.57
C TRP A 59 3.35 -19.31 3.85
N SER A 60 3.24 -19.41 2.53
CA SER A 60 4.10 -20.29 1.70
C SER A 60 5.57 -19.93 1.84
N THR A 61 5.89 -18.64 1.78
CA THR A 61 7.28 -18.16 1.93
C THR A 61 7.86 -18.61 3.27
N ASN A 62 7.12 -18.43 4.35
CA ASN A 62 7.53 -18.86 5.69
C ASN A 62 7.65 -20.39 5.79
N ALA A 63 6.69 -21.13 5.23
CA ALA A 63 6.71 -22.59 5.25
C ALA A 63 7.94 -23.15 4.51
N VAL A 64 8.26 -22.62 3.32
CA VAL A 64 9.45 -23.00 2.57
C VAL A 64 10.72 -22.71 3.36
N GLU A 65 10.81 -21.56 3.99
CA GLU A 65 11.96 -21.20 4.81
C GLU A 65 12.14 -22.11 6.02
N ILE A 66 11.05 -22.48 6.70
CA ILE A 66 11.09 -23.45 7.81
C ILE A 66 11.67 -24.78 7.31
N THR A 67 11.24 -25.27 6.14
CA THR A 67 11.77 -26.52 5.59
C THR A 67 13.28 -26.44 5.29
N GLN A 68 13.76 -25.31 4.79
CA GLN A 68 15.19 -25.06 4.57
C GLN A 68 15.97 -25.10 5.89
N ASN A 69 15.46 -24.45 6.94
CA ASN A 69 16.06 -24.47 8.28
C ASN A 69 16.05 -25.87 8.91
N MET A 70 15.11 -26.73 8.53
CA MET A 70 15.05 -28.14 8.92
C MET A 70 15.98 -29.05 8.08
N GLY A 71 16.73 -28.48 7.14
CA GLY A 71 17.61 -29.21 6.24
C GLY A 71 16.90 -29.96 5.12
N ILE A 72 15.68 -29.56 4.76
CA ILE A 72 14.92 -30.09 3.62
C ILE A 72 15.12 -29.12 2.45
N GLY A 73 16.00 -29.46 1.52
CA GLY A 73 16.27 -28.65 0.35
C GLY A 73 15.36 -28.96 -0.84
N GLY A 74 15.37 -28.05 -1.83
CA GLY A 74 14.71 -28.24 -3.12
C GLY A 74 13.21 -27.95 -3.14
N ILE A 75 12.60 -27.55 -2.03
CA ILE A 75 11.21 -27.10 -1.99
C ILE A 75 11.13 -25.67 -2.51
N LEU A 76 10.22 -25.43 -3.46
CA LEU A 76 10.02 -24.14 -4.12
C LEU A 76 8.79 -23.40 -3.62
N ARG A 77 7.71 -24.15 -3.35
CA ARG A 77 6.42 -23.59 -2.94
C ARG A 77 5.66 -24.60 -2.10
N ILE A 78 5.02 -24.14 -1.03
CA ILE A 78 4.07 -24.92 -0.23
C ILE A 78 2.81 -24.08 -0.08
N GLU A 79 1.64 -24.61 -0.44
CA GLU A 79 0.38 -23.90 -0.26
C GLU A 79 -0.65 -24.79 0.41
N GLU A 80 -1.52 -24.15 1.18
CA GLU A 80 -2.62 -24.81 1.87
C GLU A 80 -3.92 -24.66 1.08
N PHE A 81 -4.64 -25.78 0.92
CA PHE A 81 -5.96 -25.84 0.30
C PHE A 81 -6.96 -26.44 1.28
N THR A 82 -8.17 -25.92 1.28
CA THR A 82 -9.27 -26.47 2.06
C THR A 82 -10.22 -27.26 1.16
N GLN A 83 -10.40 -28.54 1.46
CA GLN A 83 -11.38 -29.37 0.77
C GLN A 83 -12.79 -28.96 1.20
N THR A 84 -13.70 -28.81 0.23
CA THR A 84 -15.07 -28.37 0.43
C THR A 84 -16.06 -29.40 -0.07
N ALA A 85 -17.28 -29.39 0.49
CA ALA A 85 -18.31 -30.32 0.10
C ALA A 85 -19.01 -29.95 -1.23
N CYS A 86 -18.97 -28.68 -1.61
CA CYS A 86 -19.63 -28.14 -2.81
C CYS A 86 -18.88 -26.92 -3.37
N ASP A 87 -19.35 -26.42 -4.51
CA ASP A 87 -18.76 -25.31 -5.24
C ASP A 87 -19.31 -23.92 -4.86
N ASN A 88 -20.21 -23.84 -3.89
CA ASN A 88 -20.90 -22.61 -3.51
C ASN A 88 -20.50 -22.13 -2.10
N ILE A 89 -19.19 -22.13 -1.81
CA ILE A 89 -18.65 -21.61 -0.55
C ILE A 89 -18.01 -20.25 -0.81
N PRO A 90 -18.31 -19.23 0.01
CA PRO A 90 -17.72 -17.92 -0.14
C PRO A 90 -16.20 -17.95 0.15
N TYR A 91 -15.44 -17.27 -0.68
CA TYR A 91 -13.98 -17.05 -0.53
C TYR A 91 -13.61 -15.67 -1.03
N ASP A 92 -12.44 -15.17 -0.65
CA ASP A 92 -11.91 -13.91 -1.17
C ASP A 92 -11.29 -14.13 -2.58
N PRO A 93 -11.93 -13.70 -3.66
CA PRO A 93 -11.45 -13.93 -5.02
C PRO A 93 -10.15 -13.16 -5.35
N MET A 94 -9.76 -12.21 -4.50
CA MET A 94 -8.48 -11.50 -4.65
C MET A 94 -7.29 -12.35 -4.20
N LEU A 95 -7.48 -13.21 -3.21
CA LEU A 95 -6.45 -14.08 -2.64
C LEU A 95 -6.60 -15.54 -3.05
N GLN A 96 -7.83 -16.00 -3.24
CA GLN A 96 -8.16 -17.40 -3.38
C GLN A 96 -8.83 -17.71 -4.72
N ALA A 97 -8.81 -18.98 -5.08
CA ALA A 97 -9.53 -19.53 -6.21
C ALA A 97 -10.19 -20.85 -5.83
N PHE A 98 -11.24 -21.19 -6.57
CA PHE A 98 -11.92 -22.46 -6.49
C PHE A 98 -11.30 -23.45 -7.49
N TYR A 99 -11.03 -24.69 -7.03
CA TYR A 99 -10.40 -25.74 -7.80
C TYR A 99 -11.28 -26.98 -7.86
N LYS A 100 -11.48 -27.52 -9.07
CA LYS A 100 -12.09 -28.84 -9.32
C LYS A 100 -11.00 -29.89 -9.45
N GLY A 101 -10.56 -30.43 -8.31
CA GLY A 101 -9.37 -31.27 -8.21
C GLY A 101 -8.08 -30.47 -8.07
N LEU A 102 -7.06 -31.15 -7.54
CA LEU A 102 -5.69 -30.64 -7.47
C LEU A 102 -4.80 -31.62 -8.25
N ASP A 103 -3.94 -31.10 -9.12
CA ASP A 103 -3.05 -31.90 -9.97
C ASP A 103 -1.66 -31.28 -10.10
N GLN A 104 -0.83 -31.79 -10.99
CA GLN A 104 0.53 -31.30 -11.21
C GLN A 104 0.59 -29.90 -11.89
N HIS A 105 -0.54 -29.34 -12.31
CA HIS A 105 -0.64 -28.05 -13.00
C HIS A 105 -1.23 -26.93 -12.15
N ILE A 106 -1.54 -27.19 -10.87
CA ILE A 106 -2.19 -26.18 -10.01
C ILE A 106 -1.41 -24.88 -9.85
N PHE A 107 -0.10 -24.91 -10.04
CA PHE A 107 0.77 -23.71 -10.01
C PHE A 107 1.28 -23.31 -11.40
N THR A 108 0.78 -23.92 -12.47
CA THR A 108 1.16 -23.56 -13.84
C THR A 108 0.41 -22.30 -14.26
N ILE A 109 1.13 -21.33 -14.79
CA ILE A 109 0.62 -20.06 -15.28
C ILE A 109 0.89 -20.00 -16.79
N ASP A 110 -0.18 -20.04 -17.58
CA ASP A 110 -0.12 -20.04 -19.05
C ASP A 110 -0.47 -18.67 -19.65
N LYS A 111 -1.02 -17.75 -18.83
CA LYS A 111 -1.39 -16.39 -19.28
C LYS A 111 -0.15 -15.51 -19.36
N LEU A 112 0.02 -14.82 -20.50
CA LEU A 112 1.01 -13.75 -20.67
C LEU A 112 0.46 -12.40 -20.18
N PRO A 113 1.33 -11.45 -19.81
CA PRO A 113 0.95 -10.08 -19.53
C PRO A 113 0.25 -9.43 -20.74
N ASP A 114 -0.73 -8.58 -20.47
CA ASP A 114 -1.32 -7.76 -21.53
C ASP A 114 -0.26 -6.74 -22.02
N PRO A 115 -0.18 -6.47 -23.35
CA PRO A 115 0.79 -5.53 -23.90
C PRO A 115 0.45 -4.09 -23.52
N ILE A 116 1.44 -3.20 -23.63
CA ILE A 116 1.24 -1.75 -23.51
C ILE A 116 0.26 -1.29 -24.58
N ILE A 117 -0.73 -0.51 -24.19
CA ILE A 117 -1.75 0.05 -25.07
C ILE A 117 -1.47 1.54 -25.25
N TYR A 118 -1.48 2.02 -26.52
CA TYR A 118 -1.44 3.44 -26.84
C TYR A 118 -2.86 3.97 -26.99
N ILE A 119 -3.22 4.97 -26.20
CA ILE A 119 -4.61 5.41 -26.03
C ILE A 119 -5.01 6.36 -27.17
N ASP A 120 -6.06 5.99 -27.89
CA ASP A 120 -6.65 6.81 -28.96
C ASP A 120 -7.68 7.81 -28.41
N ASP A 121 -8.50 7.38 -27.45
CA ASP A 121 -9.59 8.16 -26.88
C ASP A 121 -9.46 8.10 -25.34
N ILE A 122 -8.89 9.16 -24.76
CA ILE A 122 -8.66 9.27 -23.32
C ILE A 122 -9.98 9.32 -22.55
N ARG A 123 -11.02 9.94 -23.12
CA ARG A 123 -12.35 10.00 -22.48
C ARG A 123 -13.00 8.62 -22.37
N ALA A 124 -12.98 7.84 -23.44
CA ALA A 124 -13.50 6.48 -23.43
C ALA A 124 -12.70 5.59 -22.47
N TYR A 125 -11.37 5.75 -22.44
CA TYR A 125 -10.49 5.02 -21.56
C TYR A 125 -10.73 5.37 -20.08
N ASN A 126 -10.94 6.66 -19.77
CA ASN A 126 -11.30 7.13 -18.43
C ASN A 126 -12.57 6.44 -17.89
N VAL A 127 -13.61 6.34 -18.72
CA VAL A 127 -14.87 5.68 -18.33
C VAL A 127 -14.65 4.16 -18.14
N LYS A 128 -13.94 3.53 -19.07
CA LYS A 128 -13.69 2.08 -19.06
C LYS A 128 -12.90 1.64 -17.82
N GLU A 129 -11.86 2.38 -17.45
CA GLU A 129 -10.93 2.01 -16.37
C GLU A 129 -11.28 2.66 -15.01
N GLY A 130 -12.31 3.53 -14.96
CA GLY A 130 -12.71 4.21 -13.73
C GLY A 130 -11.64 5.15 -13.18
N LEU A 131 -11.04 6.01 -14.02
CA LEU A 131 -9.88 6.83 -13.64
C LEU A 131 -10.22 8.12 -12.90
N ALA A 132 -11.50 8.50 -12.81
CA ALA A 132 -11.97 9.72 -12.15
C ALA A 132 -11.32 11.03 -12.68
N LEU A 133 -10.97 11.06 -13.97
CA LEU A 133 -10.48 12.27 -14.63
C LEU A 133 -11.65 13.20 -14.95
N ASN A 134 -11.51 14.47 -14.62
CA ASN A 134 -12.46 15.50 -15.03
C ASN A 134 -12.22 15.97 -16.49
N PRO A 135 -13.14 16.75 -17.10
CA PRO A 135 -12.98 17.20 -18.48
C PRO A 135 -11.71 18.00 -18.75
N ASP A 136 -11.26 18.83 -17.79
CA ASP A 136 -10.06 19.65 -17.93
C ASP A 136 -8.79 18.80 -17.89
N GLU A 137 -8.77 17.78 -17.03
CA GLU A 137 -7.68 16.80 -16.97
C GLU A 137 -7.58 15.97 -18.24
N ILE A 138 -8.71 15.60 -18.84
CA ILE A 138 -8.75 14.91 -20.14
C ILE A 138 -8.16 15.82 -21.22
N ALA A 139 -8.62 17.07 -21.32
CA ALA A 139 -8.10 18.03 -22.29
C ALA A 139 -6.60 18.30 -22.09
N TYR A 140 -6.12 18.34 -20.84
CA TYR A 140 -4.70 18.45 -20.52
C TYR A 140 -3.89 17.27 -21.07
N LEU A 141 -4.35 16.05 -20.88
CA LEU A 141 -3.68 14.85 -21.40
C LEU A 141 -3.70 14.76 -22.93
N GLU A 142 -4.81 15.18 -23.57
CA GLU A 142 -4.90 15.30 -25.03
C GLU A 142 -3.87 16.31 -25.55
N GLY A 143 -3.77 17.49 -24.93
CA GLY A 143 -2.75 18.50 -25.26
C GLY A 143 -1.31 18.02 -24.99
N LEU A 144 -1.10 17.20 -23.95
CA LEU A 144 0.20 16.59 -23.68
C LEU A 144 0.59 15.60 -24.79
N ALA A 145 -0.34 14.77 -25.25
CA ALA A 145 -0.09 13.86 -26.37
C ALA A 145 0.31 14.62 -27.64
N GLU A 146 -0.37 15.74 -27.96
CA GLU A 146 -0.01 16.63 -29.07
C GLU A 146 1.39 17.23 -28.89
N LYS A 147 1.70 17.75 -27.69
CA LYS A 147 3.03 18.30 -27.37
C LYS A 147 4.14 17.29 -27.57
N LEU A 148 3.92 16.04 -27.17
CA LEU A 148 4.88 14.95 -27.29
C LEU A 148 4.97 14.39 -28.73
N GLY A 149 4.00 14.70 -29.60
CA GLY A 149 3.91 14.15 -30.96
C GLY A 149 3.66 12.64 -31.00
N ARG A 150 3.13 12.08 -29.92
CA ARG A 150 2.79 10.66 -29.80
C ARG A 150 1.57 10.43 -28.92
N LYS A 151 0.91 9.30 -29.10
CA LYS A 151 -0.12 8.86 -28.15
C LYS A 151 0.50 8.57 -26.79
N LEU A 152 -0.27 8.82 -25.75
CA LEU A 152 0.08 8.39 -24.40
C LEU A 152 -0.16 6.89 -24.25
N THR A 153 0.65 6.25 -23.42
CA THR A 153 0.44 4.85 -23.05
C THR A 153 -0.67 4.74 -22.00
N ASP A 154 -1.22 3.55 -21.85
CA ASP A 154 -2.14 3.21 -20.75
C ASP A 154 -1.51 3.46 -19.37
N SER A 155 -0.23 3.17 -19.24
CA SER A 155 0.53 3.43 -18.01
C SER A 155 0.69 4.92 -17.70
N GLU A 156 0.87 5.77 -18.72
CA GLU A 156 0.96 7.22 -18.54
C GLU A 156 -0.39 7.84 -18.16
N VAL A 157 -1.49 7.45 -18.84
CA VAL A 157 -2.83 7.95 -18.52
C VAL A 157 -3.29 7.46 -17.14
N PHE A 158 -3.12 6.17 -16.86
CA PHE A 158 -3.41 5.59 -15.55
C PHE A 158 -2.57 6.26 -14.46
N GLY A 159 -1.26 6.39 -14.69
CA GLY A 159 -0.33 7.00 -13.76
C GLY A 159 -0.70 8.44 -13.41
N PHE A 160 -1.03 9.25 -14.41
CA PHE A 160 -1.50 10.62 -14.19
C PHE A 160 -2.75 10.65 -13.29
N SER A 161 -3.72 9.76 -13.52
CA SER A 161 -4.94 9.71 -12.72
C SER A 161 -4.69 9.36 -11.25
N GLN A 162 -3.73 8.46 -10.99
CA GLN A 162 -3.39 8.06 -9.62
C GLN A 162 -2.62 9.17 -8.88
N VAL A 163 -1.58 9.70 -9.51
CA VAL A 163 -0.72 10.73 -8.92
C VAL A 163 -1.46 12.05 -8.69
N ASN A 164 -2.38 12.44 -9.59
CA ASN A 164 -3.19 13.64 -9.45
C ASN A 164 -4.56 13.39 -8.83
N SER A 165 -4.73 12.30 -8.08
CA SER A 165 -5.96 11.99 -7.35
C SER A 165 -6.15 12.89 -6.11
N GLU A 166 -7.36 12.85 -5.53
CA GLU A 166 -7.60 13.48 -4.21
C GLU A 166 -6.71 12.87 -3.13
N HIS A 167 -6.46 11.56 -3.21
CA HIS A 167 -5.60 10.85 -2.25
C HIS A 167 -4.14 11.37 -2.28
N CYS A 168 -3.52 11.43 -3.45
CA CYS A 168 -2.09 11.78 -3.56
C CYS A 168 -1.82 13.28 -3.55
N ARG A 169 -2.66 14.09 -4.21
CA ARG A 169 -2.40 15.53 -4.42
C ARG A 169 -3.48 16.45 -3.89
N HIS A 170 -4.50 15.92 -3.19
CA HIS A 170 -5.60 16.72 -2.64
C HIS A 170 -6.24 17.64 -3.69
N LYS A 171 -6.56 17.11 -4.88
CA LYS A 171 -6.98 17.92 -6.03
C LYS A 171 -8.24 18.74 -5.76
N ILE A 172 -9.20 18.21 -4.96
CA ILE A 172 -10.40 18.90 -4.54
C ILE A 172 -10.06 19.87 -3.40
N PHE A 173 -9.35 19.41 -2.38
CA PHE A 173 -8.98 20.20 -1.19
C PHE A 173 -8.04 21.36 -1.52
N ASN A 174 -7.19 21.22 -2.56
CA ASN A 174 -6.38 22.29 -3.15
C ASN A 174 -7.08 23.01 -4.30
N GLY A 175 -8.30 22.63 -4.64
CA GLY A 175 -9.10 23.23 -5.71
C GLY A 175 -9.53 24.65 -5.41
N THR A 176 -10.14 25.28 -6.41
CA THR A 176 -10.77 26.59 -6.30
C THR A 176 -12.23 26.41 -5.91
N PHE A 177 -12.66 27.06 -4.83
CA PHE A 177 -14.05 27.06 -4.39
C PHE A 177 -14.75 28.32 -4.86
N ILE A 178 -15.93 28.16 -5.46
CA ILE A 178 -16.83 29.22 -5.86
C ILE A 178 -18.09 29.03 -5.02
N ILE A 179 -18.36 29.96 -4.10
CA ILE A 179 -19.51 29.90 -3.19
C ILE A 179 -20.44 31.03 -3.54
N ASP A 180 -21.68 30.72 -3.93
CA ASP A 180 -22.69 31.70 -4.39
C ASP A 180 -22.17 32.60 -5.52
N GLY A 181 -21.40 32.04 -6.46
CA GLY A 181 -20.81 32.75 -7.58
C GLY A 181 -19.54 33.56 -7.23
N GLU A 182 -19.09 33.54 -5.98
CA GLU A 182 -17.90 34.26 -5.52
C GLU A 182 -16.71 33.28 -5.39
N GLU A 183 -15.67 33.50 -6.18
CA GLU A 183 -14.43 32.72 -6.10
C GLU A 183 -13.68 33.08 -4.79
N LYS A 184 -13.36 32.06 -3.99
CA LYS A 184 -12.65 32.26 -2.72
C LYS A 184 -11.14 32.38 -2.96
N GLU A 185 -10.50 33.29 -2.24
CA GLU A 185 -9.07 33.59 -2.37
C GLU A 185 -8.15 32.44 -1.98
N SER A 186 -8.60 31.60 -1.06
CA SER A 186 -7.80 30.52 -0.48
C SER A 186 -8.42 29.15 -0.70
N THR A 187 -7.57 28.18 -1.05
CA THR A 187 -7.95 26.77 -1.01
C THR A 187 -8.07 26.29 0.45
N LEU A 188 -8.82 25.21 0.69
CA LEU A 188 -8.93 24.64 2.05
C LEU A 188 -7.55 24.26 2.61
N PHE A 189 -6.67 23.72 1.78
CA PHE A 189 -5.31 23.36 2.19
C PHE A 189 -4.47 24.57 2.62
N LYS A 190 -4.60 25.70 1.91
CA LYS A 190 -3.93 26.96 2.31
C LYS A 190 -4.43 27.49 3.65
N LEU A 191 -5.72 27.34 3.96
CA LEU A 191 -6.29 27.74 5.26
C LEU A 191 -5.69 26.92 6.41
N ILE A 192 -5.52 25.61 6.23
CA ILE A 192 -4.86 24.75 7.23
C ILE A 192 -3.39 25.16 7.41
N LYS A 193 -2.66 25.34 6.30
CA LYS A 193 -1.25 25.78 6.35
C LYS A 193 -1.08 27.12 7.07
N LYS A 194 -2.01 28.05 6.87
CA LYS A 194 -2.01 29.35 7.54
C LYS A 194 -1.97 29.22 9.06
N THR A 195 -2.72 28.28 9.63
CA THR A 195 -2.70 28.02 11.08
C THR A 195 -1.30 27.72 11.59
N SER A 196 -0.57 26.83 10.90
CA SER A 196 0.81 26.48 11.28
C SER A 196 1.80 27.62 11.03
N GLN A 197 1.58 28.44 10.01
CA GLN A 197 2.44 29.61 9.72
C GLN A 197 2.30 30.70 10.79
N GLU A 198 1.08 30.98 11.23
CA GLU A 198 0.79 31.98 12.26
C GLU A 198 1.13 31.49 13.67
N ASN A 199 1.05 30.18 13.91
CA ASN A 199 1.31 29.55 15.19
C ASN A 199 2.32 28.37 15.04
N PRO A 200 3.59 28.63 14.71
CA PRO A 200 4.55 27.57 14.44
C PRO A 200 4.91 26.73 15.68
N ASN A 201 4.78 27.32 16.90
CA ASN A 201 5.06 26.63 18.15
C ASN A 201 6.34 25.78 18.11
N ARG A 202 6.22 24.47 18.31
CA ARG A 202 7.34 23.50 18.29
C ARG A 202 7.43 22.73 16.99
N ILE A 203 6.81 23.19 15.90
CA ILE A 203 6.86 22.51 14.59
C ILE A 203 8.30 22.56 14.04
N VAL A 204 8.83 21.38 13.70
CA VAL A 204 10.10 21.21 13.00
C VAL A 204 9.85 21.06 11.50
N SER A 205 8.86 20.24 11.12
CA SER A 205 8.42 20.07 9.74
C SER A 205 6.94 19.72 9.68
N ALA A 206 6.21 20.35 8.76
CA ALA A 206 4.83 19.99 8.44
C ALA A 206 4.53 20.31 6.96
N TYR A 207 3.66 19.50 6.33
CA TYR A 207 3.20 19.65 4.93
C TYR A 207 4.29 19.54 3.85
N LYS A 208 5.43 18.94 4.17
CA LYS A 208 6.58 18.78 3.26
C LYS A 208 7.10 17.35 3.18
N ASP A 209 6.52 16.46 3.95
CA ASP A 209 6.98 15.10 4.12
C ASP A 209 5.80 14.17 4.46
N ASN A 210 6.04 12.89 4.52
CA ASN A 210 5.04 11.86 4.86
C ASN A 210 4.40 12.05 6.23
N CYS A 211 5.13 12.63 7.19
CA CYS A 211 4.60 12.94 8.52
C CYS A 211 5.06 14.32 9.00
N ALA A 212 4.41 14.82 10.05
CA ALA A 212 4.84 16.03 10.73
C ALA A 212 5.83 15.70 11.84
N PHE A 213 6.77 16.64 12.09
CA PHE A 213 7.70 16.60 13.21
C PHE A 213 7.54 17.82 14.10
N ILE A 214 7.52 17.57 15.42
CA ILE A 214 7.66 18.61 16.44
C ILE A 214 8.93 18.33 17.27
N ASP A 215 9.45 19.35 17.96
CA ASP A 215 10.58 19.17 18.87
C ASP A 215 10.28 18.13 19.94
N GLY A 216 11.17 17.17 20.09
CA GLY A 216 11.15 16.15 21.12
C GLY A 216 12.08 16.47 22.31
N PRO A 217 12.10 15.64 23.35
CA PRO A 217 13.06 15.71 24.42
C PRO A 217 14.45 15.22 23.97
N GLN A 218 15.48 15.52 24.75
CA GLN A 218 16.72 14.75 24.67
C GLN A 218 16.47 13.31 25.14
N ALA A 219 17.07 12.36 24.46
CA ALA A 219 16.95 10.94 24.77
C ALA A 219 18.29 10.23 24.64
N VAL A 220 18.41 9.11 25.33
CA VAL A 220 19.58 8.22 25.19
C VAL A 220 19.22 7.10 24.25
N GLN A 221 19.84 7.07 23.08
CA GLN A 221 19.75 5.94 22.15
C GLN A 221 20.68 4.83 22.63
N PHE A 222 20.16 3.60 22.68
CA PHE A 222 20.92 2.39 22.93
C PHE A 222 20.88 1.52 21.69
N ALA A 223 22.00 1.44 20.98
CA ALA A 223 22.09 0.75 19.70
C ALA A 223 23.48 0.11 19.51
N PRO A 224 23.66 -0.87 18.62
CA PRO A 224 24.98 -1.40 18.32
C PRO A 224 25.84 -0.33 17.63
N HIS A 225 27.15 -0.38 17.85
CA HIS A 225 28.12 0.54 17.24
C HIS A 225 28.14 0.39 15.71
N THR A 226 28.09 -0.84 15.20
CA THR A 226 27.86 -1.13 13.78
C THR A 226 26.61 -2.00 13.60
N HIS A 227 25.95 -1.92 12.44
CA HIS A 227 24.63 -2.53 12.23
C HIS A 227 24.64 -3.72 11.26
N ASP A 228 25.70 -3.90 10.48
CA ASP A 228 25.82 -4.95 9.46
C ASP A 228 26.52 -6.23 9.96
N LYS A 229 27.02 -6.23 11.17
CA LYS A 229 27.71 -7.36 11.83
C LYS A 229 27.51 -7.34 13.34
N PRO A 230 27.78 -8.45 14.07
CA PRO A 230 27.80 -8.46 15.53
C PRO A 230 28.80 -7.43 16.07
N ASP A 231 28.37 -6.59 17.00
CA ASP A 231 29.19 -5.56 17.62
C ASP A 231 28.70 -5.24 19.04
N VAL A 232 29.48 -4.42 19.76
CA VAL A 232 29.11 -3.93 21.09
C VAL A 232 27.99 -2.91 21.01
N TYR A 233 27.14 -2.89 22.03
CA TYR A 233 26.13 -1.85 22.17
C TYR A 233 26.72 -0.64 22.89
N GLU A 234 26.28 0.53 22.47
CA GLU A 234 26.68 1.82 23.06
C GLU A 234 25.47 2.72 23.32
N THR A 235 25.68 3.71 24.16
CA THR A 235 24.68 4.76 24.41
C THR A 235 25.14 6.06 23.79
N ARG A 236 24.20 6.76 23.12
CA ARG A 236 24.41 8.10 22.58
C ARG A 236 23.29 9.02 23.01
N GLU A 237 23.63 10.23 23.45
CA GLU A 237 22.63 11.28 23.64
C GLU A 237 22.25 11.86 22.27
N ILE A 238 20.95 11.94 22.02
CA ILE A 238 20.40 12.50 20.79
C ILE A 238 19.31 13.52 21.10
N ASP A 239 19.29 14.60 20.36
CA ASP A 239 18.12 15.48 20.28
C ASP A 239 17.08 14.78 19.42
N THR A 240 15.85 14.69 19.90
CA THR A 240 14.79 13.98 19.16
C THR A 240 13.80 14.93 18.53
N VAL A 241 13.10 14.42 17.54
CA VAL A 241 11.81 14.93 17.06
C VAL A 241 10.74 13.89 17.33
N ILE A 242 9.53 14.35 17.62
CA ILE A 242 8.36 13.47 17.71
C ILE A 242 7.66 13.48 16.36
N SER A 243 7.47 12.31 15.77
CA SER A 243 6.71 12.16 14.54
C SER A 243 5.23 11.98 14.85
N LEU A 244 4.39 12.65 14.07
CA LEU A 244 2.93 12.62 14.18
C LEU A 244 2.33 12.37 12.81
N LYS A 245 1.42 11.42 12.73
CA LYS A 245 0.65 11.11 11.52
C LYS A 245 -0.78 10.77 11.90
N ALA A 246 -1.72 11.24 11.10
CA ALA A 246 -3.07 10.72 11.03
C ALA A 246 -3.36 10.41 9.55
N GLU A 247 -3.80 9.20 9.28
CA GLU A 247 -4.10 8.69 7.95
C GLU A 247 -5.57 8.32 7.86
N THR A 248 -6.28 8.80 6.84
CA THR A 248 -7.66 8.41 6.59
C THR A 248 -7.71 7.20 5.66
N HIS A 249 -8.47 6.19 6.04
CA HIS A 249 -8.64 4.99 5.23
C HIS A 249 -10.12 4.61 5.10
N ASN A 250 -10.92 5.54 4.58
CA ASN A 250 -12.38 5.53 4.63
C ASN A 250 -12.99 4.52 3.67
N PHE A 251 -12.74 4.69 2.36
CA PHE A 251 -13.26 3.82 1.31
C PHE A 251 -12.88 2.36 1.54
N PRO A 252 -11.60 2.00 1.73
CA PRO A 252 -11.22 0.60 1.93
C PRO A 252 -11.88 -0.02 3.16
N THR A 253 -11.99 0.72 4.26
CA THR A 253 -12.63 0.25 5.49
C THR A 253 -14.14 0.07 5.34
N THR A 254 -14.79 0.82 4.46
CA THR A 254 -16.22 0.65 4.15
C THR A 254 -16.46 -0.63 3.35
N VAL A 255 -15.60 -0.94 2.37
CA VAL A 255 -15.77 -2.06 1.44
C VAL A 255 -15.28 -3.38 2.03
N GLU A 256 -14.07 -3.39 2.58
CA GLU A 256 -13.42 -4.54 3.20
C GLU A 256 -12.84 -4.14 4.56
N PRO A 257 -13.67 -4.11 5.62
CA PRO A 257 -13.33 -3.45 6.88
C PRO A 257 -12.06 -3.97 7.56
N PHE A 258 -11.83 -5.28 7.56
CA PHE A 258 -10.65 -5.87 8.20
C PHE A 258 -9.36 -5.43 7.49
N ASN A 259 -9.26 -5.70 6.19
CA ASN A 259 -8.07 -5.34 5.42
C ASN A 259 -7.93 -3.83 5.22
N GLY A 260 -9.05 -3.12 5.06
CA GLY A 260 -9.06 -1.67 4.96
C GLY A 260 -8.46 -0.99 6.19
N ALA A 261 -8.91 -1.36 7.39
CA ALA A 261 -8.38 -0.79 8.63
C ALA A 261 -6.95 -1.28 8.94
N ALA A 262 -6.64 -2.54 8.64
CA ALA A 262 -5.29 -3.07 8.77
C ALA A 262 -4.30 -2.30 7.90
N THR A 263 -4.63 -2.07 6.64
CA THR A 263 -3.80 -1.31 5.70
C THR A 263 -3.72 0.18 6.10
N GLY A 264 -4.79 0.76 6.63
CA GLY A 264 -4.76 2.12 7.19
C GLY A 264 -3.75 2.27 8.33
N SER A 265 -3.74 1.31 9.26
CA SER A 265 -2.70 1.27 10.32
C SER A 265 -1.30 1.03 9.74
N GLY A 266 -1.17 0.17 8.73
CA GLY A 266 0.09 -0.04 8.03
C GLY A 266 0.59 1.21 7.31
N GLY A 267 -0.30 1.97 6.67
CA GLY A 267 0.01 3.22 5.95
C GLY A 267 0.58 4.28 6.88
N GLU A 268 -0.11 4.57 8.00
CA GLU A 268 0.37 5.57 8.96
C GLU A 268 1.73 5.20 9.58
N ILE A 269 1.99 3.91 9.77
CA ILE A 269 3.29 3.40 10.23
C ILE A 269 4.37 3.66 9.16
N ARG A 270 4.08 3.32 7.88
CA ARG A 270 5.02 3.54 6.77
C ARG A 270 5.36 5.01 6.60
N ASP A 271 4.36 5.89 6.65
CA ASP A 271 4.58 7.33 6.57
C ASP A 271 5.52 7.85 7.65
N ARG A 272 5.39 7.34 8.88
CA ARG A 272 6.32 7.74 9.95
C ARG A 272 7.70 7.14 9.80
N ILE A 273 7.81 5.90 9.27
CA ILE A 273 9.11 5.33 8.89
C ILE A 273 9.77 6.18 7.80
N ALA A 274 8.97 6.70 6.84
CA ALA A 274 9.43 7.53 5.74
C ALA A 274 9.69 9.01 6.13
N GLY A 275 9.43 9.40 7.36
CA GLY A 275 9.66 10.78 7.82
C GLY A 275 11.14 11.14 7.87
N GLY A 276 11.51 12.28 7.25
CA GLY A 276 12.90 12.72 7.16
C GLY A 276 13.79 11.72 6.42
N GLN A 277 14.89 11.32 7.03
CA GLN A 277 15.77 10.26 6.54
C GLN A 277 15.45 8.88 7.16
N ALA A 278 14.56 8.78 8.05
CA ALA A 278 13.80 7.71 8.68
C ALA A 278 13.44 8.09 10.12
N ALA A 279 12.26 7.64 10.57
CA ALA A 279 11.83 7.76 11.96
C ALA A 279 11.28 6.42 12.47
N LEU A 280 11.10 6.28 13.77
CA LEU A 280 10.73 5.03 14.41
C LEU A 280 9.33 5.13 15.02
N PRO A 281 8.39 4.26 14.62
CA PRO A 281 7.06 4.18 15.22
C PRO A 281 7.11 3.71 16.68
N LEU A 282 6.24 4.25 17.54
CA LEU A 282 6.12 3.87 18.96
C LEU A 282 4.73 3.33 19.31
N ALA A 283 3.68 4.09 18.99
CA ALA A 283 2.34 3.75 19.39
C ALA A 283 1.33 4.26 18.36
N GLY A 284 0.25 3.51 18.17
CA GLY A 284 -0.82 3.82 17.23
C GLY A 284 -2.15 4.11 17.90
N THR A 285 -3.04 4.74 17.15
CA THR A 285 -4.43 5.01 17.50
C THR A 285 -5.35 4.67 16.33
N ALA A 286 -6.62 4.39 16.60
CA ALA A 286 -7.63 4.24 15.57
C ALA A 286 -8.93 4.92 15.98
N VAL A 287 -9.47 5.78 15.13
CA VAL A 287 -10.74 6.47 15.33
C VAL A 287 -11.71 6.04 14.24
N TYR A 288 -12.94 5.74 14.62
CA TYR A 288 -14.00 5.35 13.69
C TYR A 288 -15.19 6.29 13.85
N MET A 289 -15.76 6.72 12.71
CA MET A 289 -16.99 7.49 12.67
C MET A 289 -17.98 6.77 11.75
N THR A 290 -19.16 6.42 12.27
CA THR A 290 -20.19 5.68 11.54
C THR A 290 -21.58 6.22 11.84
N SER A 291 -22.56 5.83 11.03
CA SER A 291 -23.97 5.88 11.43
C SER A 291 -24.23 5.01 12.67
N TYR A 292 -25.39 5.18 13.29
CA TYR A 292 -25.73 4.47 14.51
C TYR A 292 -25.72 2.95 14.31
N PRO A 293 -24.96 2.18 15.11
CA PRO A 293 -24.90 0.72 15.00
C PRO A 293 -26.11 -0.01 15.56
N ARG A 294 -26.93 0.68 16.38
CA ARG A 294 -28.20 0.15 16.96
C ARG A 294 -28.04 -1.17 17.70
N LEU A 295 -26.97 -1.26 18.49
CA LEU A 295 -26.63 -2.47 19.24
C LEU A 295 -27.50 -2.69 20.48
N ASP A 296 -28.05 -1.60 21.03
CA ASP A 296 -28.72 -1.59 22.33
C ASP A 296 -29.97 -0.73 22.29
N ALA A 297 -31.11 -1.35 22.59
CA ALA A 297 -32.41 -0.68 22.64
C ALA A 297 -32.50 0.43 23.73
N SER A 298 -31.58 0.47 24.69
CA SER A 298 -31.51 1.53 25.70
C SER A 298 -31.05 2.88 25.13
N ARG A 299 -30.44 2.90 23.96
CA ARG A 299 -30.02 4.10 23.24
C ARG A 299 -31.17 4.68 22.46
N ILE A 300 -32.06 5.37 23.14
CA ILE A 300 -33.32 5.88 22.56
C ILE A 300 -33.08 6.85 21.41
N TRP A 301 -31.97 7.57 21.38
CA TRP A 301 -31.60 8.50 20.29
C TRP A 301 -31.30 7.78 18.98
N GLU A 302 -30.89 6.50 19.01
CA GLU A 302 -30.63 5.71 17.81
C GLU A 302 -31.93 5.17 17.17
N GLN A 303 -33.08 5.32 17.84
CA GLN A 303 -34.37 4.76 17.42
C GLN A 303 -35.28 5.78 16.73
N HIS A 304 -34.92 7.06 16.73
CA HIS A 304 -35.72 8.11 16.13
C HIS A 304 -35.58 8.21 14.61
N ILE A 305 -34.53 7.62 14.05
CA ILE A 305 -34.22 7.62 12.64
C ILE A 305 -34.19 6.20 12.14
N ASP A 306 -34.90 5.91 11.05
CA ASP A 306 -34.91 4.58 10.45
C ASP A 306 -33.53 4.19 9.94
N PRO A 307 -33.09 2.94 10.18
CA PRO A 307 -31.78 2.50 9.69
C PRO A 307 -31.75 2.48 8.16
N ARG A 308 -30.76 3.16 7.59
CA ARG A 308 -30.51 3.12 6.14
C ARG A 308 -29.89 1.79 5.75
N LYS A 309 -30.09 1.39 4.49
CA LYS A 309 -29.37 0.26 3.91
C LYS A 309 -27.95 0.67 3.59
N TRP A 310 -26.99 0.02 4.21
CA TRP A 310 -25.57 0.18 3.88
C TRP A 310 -25.20 -0.61 2.63
N LEU A 311 -24.20 -0.12 1.90
CA LEU A 311 -23.85 -0.64 0.58
C LEU A 311 -23.26 -2.06 0.64
N TYR A 312 -22.40 -2.33 1.63
CA TYR A 312 -21.67 -3.59 1.76
C TYR A 312 -21.98 -4.32 3.07
N GLN A 313 -21.78 -3.67 4.21
CA GLN A 313 -21.91 -4.27 5.53
C GLN A 313 -22.60 -3.28 6.49
N THR A 314 -23.12 -3.78 7.61
CA THR A 314 -23.72 -2.91 8.64
C THR A 314 -22.65 -2.12 9.38
N PRO A 315 -22.99 -0.98 10.03
CA PRO A 315 -22.06 -0.26 10.90
C PRO A 315 -21.44 -1.15 11.99
N GLU A 316 -22.21 -2.06 12.59
CA GLU A 316 -21.72 -3.03 13.57
C GLU A 316 -20.64 -3.93 12.99
N ASP A 317 -20.93 -4.59 11.86
CA ASP A 317 -19.97 -5.47 11.18
C ASP A 317 -18.67 -4.74 10.80
N ILE A 318 -18.81 -3.51 10.28
CA ILE A 318 -17.67 -2.67 9.93
C ILE A 318 -16.80 -2.39 11.16
N LEU A 319 -17.41 -1.94 12.26
CA LEU A 319 -16.68 -1.59 13.49
C LEU A 319 -15.94 -2.79 14.08
N ILE A 320 -16.58 -3.96 14.16
CA ILE A 320 -15.95 -5.18 14.68
C ILE A 320 -14.77 -5.58 13.81
N LYS A 321 -14.97 -5.69 12.50
CA LYS A 321 -13.94 -6.14 11.56
C LYS A 321 -12.80 -5.13 11.43
N ALA A 322 -13.11 -3.84 11.36
CA ALA A 322 -12.10 -2.79 11.25
C ALA A 322 -11.23 -2.70 12.52
N SER A 323 -11.84 -2.75 13.69
CA SER A 323 -11.09 -2.78 14.96
C SER A 323 -10.15 -3.98 15.04
N ASN A 324 -10.63 -5.16 14.64
CA ASN A 324 -9.80 -6.36 14.58
C ASN A 324 -8.65 -6.22 13.58
N GLY A 325 -8.91 -5.67 12.39
CA GLY A 325 -7.89 -5.47 11.36
C GLY A 325 -6.78 -4.52 11.78
N ALA A 326 -7.14 -3.36 12.32
CA ALA A 326 -6.17 -2.38 12.81
C ALA A 326 -5.32 -2.92 13.96
N SER A 327 -5.95 -3.63 14.92
CA SER A 327 -5.26 -4.26 16.04
C SER A 327 -4.35 -5.40 15.59
N ASP A 328 -4.79 -6.22 14.64
CA ASP A 328 -4.01 -7.33 14.09
C ASP A 328 -2.71 -6.80 13.45
N PHE A 329 -2.82 -5.76 12.62
CA PHE A 329 -1.64 -5.16 11.99
C PHE A 329 -0.68 -4.60 13.03
N GLY A 330 -1.17 -3.77 13.95
CA GLY A 330 -0.36 -3.15 15.00
C GLY A 330 0.36 -4.18 15.86
N ASN A 331 -0.35 -5.23 16.28
CA ASN A 331 0.22 -6.30 17.10
C ASN A 331 1.30 -7.10 16.36
N LYS A 332 1.05 -7.48 15.12
CA LYS A 332 2.02 -8.22 14.29
C LYS A 332 3.26 -7.40 13.93
N PHE A 333 3.08 -6.12 13.68
CA PHE A 333 4.20 -5.19 13.42
C PHE A 333 4.99 -4.88 14.71
N GLY A 334 4.32 -4.82 15.86
CA GLY A 334 4.90 -4.43 17.13
C GLY A 334 4.73 -2.94 17.46
N GLN A 335 3.70 -2.30 16.93
CA GLN A 335 3.20 -1.00 17.34
C GLN A 335 1.81 -1.17 17.96
N PRO A 336 1.66 -1.14 19.30
CA PRO A 336 0.37 -1.32 19.93
C PRO A 336 -0.57 -0.15 19.61
N LEU A 337 -1.85 -0.45 19.37
CA LEU A 337 -2.92 0.55 19.42
C LEU A 337 -3.22 0.86 20.88
N ILE A 338 -2.83 2.06 21.34
CA ILE A 338 -2.94 2.44 22.75
C ILE A 338 -4.23 3.15 23.11
N CYS A 339 -4.89 3.72 22.14
CA CYS A 339 -6.20 4.36 22.31
C CYS A 339 -6.93 4.47 20.97
N GLY A 340 -8.20 4.86 21.06
CA GLY A 340 -9.05 5.14 19.93
C GLY A 340 -10.35 5.79 20.37
N SER A 341 -11.19 6.08 19.40
CA SER A 341 -12.52 6.67 19.65
C SER A 341 -13.51 6.10 18.65
N LEU A 342 -14.75 5.97 19.11
CA LEU A 342 -15.90 5.70 18.26
C LEU A 342 -16.86 6.88 18.36
N LEU A 343 -17.15 7.49 17.23
CA LEU A 343 -18.08 8.59 17.09
C LEU A 343 -19.22 8.13 16.17
N THR A 344 -20.46 8.33 16.60
CA THR A 344 -21.64 7.99 15.81
C THR A 344 -22.55 9.18 15.69
N PHE A 345 -23.13 9.37 14.52
CA PHE A 345 -23.99 10.51 14.24
C PHE A 345 -25.00 10.20 13.14
N GLU A 346 -26.25 10.49 13.42
CA GLU A 346 -27.34 10.63 12.43
C GLU A 346 -28.25 11.77 12.88
N HIS A 347 -28.74 12.56 11.95
CA HIS A 347 -29.62 13.68 12.19
C HIS A 347 -30.58 13.91 11.02
N GLU A 348 -31.84 14.21 11.32
CA GLU A 348 -32.81 14.59 10.31
C GLU A 348 -33.16 16.07 10.46
N GLU A 349 -33.07 16.80 9.36
CA GLU A 349 -33.43 18.22 9.28
C GLU A 349 -33.94 18.53 7.88
N ASP A 350 -35.06 19.24 7.81
CA ASP A 350 -35.70 19.69 6.56
C ASP A 350 -35.91 18.57 5.51
N GLY A 351 -36.22 17.34 5.96
CA GLY A 351 -36.46 16.18 5.10
C GLY A 351 -35.20 15.53 4.56
N ARG A 352 -34.04 15.89 5.09
CA ARG A 352 -32.73 15.25 4.78
C ARG A 352 -32.21 14.54 6.00
N THR A 353 -31.54 13.42 5.77
CA THR A 353 -30.82 12.69 6.81
C THR A 353 -29.32 12.93 6.64
N TYR A 354 -28.69 13.37 7.71
CA TYR A 354 -27.24 13.61 7.82
C TYR A 354 -26.63 12.50 8.65
N GLY A 355 -25.47 12.00 8.21
CA GLY A 355 -24.75 10.94 8.93
C GLY A 355 -23.45 10.58 8.22
N TYR A 356 -22.75 9.60 8.78
CA TYR A 356 -21.57 9.04 8.13
C TYR A 356 -22.00 7.91 7.19
N ASP A 357 -22.24 8.25 5.93
CA ASP A 357 -22.64 7.30 4.88
C ASP A 357 -21.51 6.36 4.43
N LYS A 358 -20.29 6.83 4.52
CA LYS A 358 -19.04 6.10 4.41
C LYS A 358 -18.37 6.14 5.78
N VAL A 359 -17.87 5.02 6.27
CA VAL A 359 -17.12 5.05 7.54
C VAL A 359 -15.91 5.99 7.39
N ILE A 360 -15.66 6.81 8.38
CA ILE A 360 -14.41 7.53 8.51
C ILE A 360 -13.53 6.71 9.44
N MET A 361 -12.41 6.21 8.92
CA MET A 361 -11.38 5.54 9.69
C MET A 361 -10.13 6.42 9.68
N GLN A 362 -9.71 6.85 10.87
CA GLN A 362 -8.46 7.58 11.06
C GLN A 362 -7.50 6.68 11.85
N ALA A 363 -6.54 6.12 11.13
CA ALA A 363 -5.37 5.55 11.74
C ALA A 363 -4.42 6.67 12.12
N GLY A 364 -3.84 6.62 13.28
CA GLY A 364 -2.90 7.63 13.73
C GLY A 364 -1.80 7.03 14.58
N GLY A 365 -0.74 7.79 14.78
CA GLY A 365 0.34 7.31 15.62
C GLY A 365 1.37 8.37 15.95
N VAL A 366 2.18 8.02 16.94
CA VAL A 366 3.31 8.78 17.42
C VAL A 366 4.58 7.94 17.32
N GLY A 367 5.66 8.58 16.96
CA GLY A 367 7.00 7.98 16.93
C GLY A 367 8.06 9.02 17.24
N PHE A 368 9.31 8.70 17.01
CA PHE A 368 10.40 9.62 17.19
C PHE A 368 11.48 9.42 16.12
N GLY A 369 12.30 10.44 15.93
CA GLY A 369 13.49 10.39 15.09
C GLY A 369 14.62 11.21 15.68
N ASN A 370 15.82 11.05 15.13
CA ASN A 370 16.93 11.95 15.42
C ASN A 370 16.67 13.30 14.73
N ARG A 371 16.78 14.40 15.47
CA ARG A 371 16.55 15.74 14.93
C ARG A 371 17.43 16.07 13.72
N GLN A 372 18.66 15.56 13.69
CA GLN A 372 19.57 15.77 12.54
C GLN A 372 19.09 15.07 11.27
N GLN A 373 18.20 14.09 11.39
CA GLN A 373 17.63 13.30 10.30
C GLN A 373 16.18 13.69 9.97
N ALA A 374 15.65 14.74 10.61
CA ALA A 374 14.25 15.14 10.46
C ALA A 374 13.89 15.73 9.07
N MET A 375 14.88 15.99 8.23
CA MET A 375 14.68 16.48 6.86
C MET A 375 15.35 15.55 5.87
N LYS A 376 14.64 15.27 4.76
CA LYS A 376 15.23 14.57 3.61
C LYS A 376 16.36 15.39 3.01
N LYS A 377 17.36 14.71 2.45
CA LYS A 377 18.42 15.33 1.65
C LYS A 377 18.02 15.31 0.19
N THR A 378 18.58 16.25 -0.58
CA THR A 378 18.40 16.27 -2.04
C THR A 378 19.24 15.17 -2.69
N PRO A 379 18.65 14.30 -3.51
CA PRO A 379 19.38 13.30 -4.29
C PRO A 379 20.38 13.94 -5.25
N GLY A 380 21.56 13.31 -5.40
CA GLY A 380 22.54 13.66 -6.42
C GLY A 380 22.29 12.87 -7.71
N VAL A 381 22.85 13.34 -8.83
CA VAL A 381 22.80 12.59 -10.10
C VAL A 381 23.60 11.29 -9.97
N GLY A 382 23.01 10.16 -10.38
CA GLY A 382 23.61 8.83 -10.29
C GLY A 382 23.42 8.12 -8.95
N ASP A 383 22.73 8.75 -7.98
CA ASP A 383 22.33 8.06 -6.76
C ASP A 383 21.36 6.91 -7.11
N LYS A 384 21.42 5.82 -6.36
CA LYS A 384 20.61 4.61 -6.66
C LYS A 384 19.24 4.71 -6.04
N VAL A 385 18.25 4.33 -6.83
CA VAL A 385 16.88 4.11 -6.36
C VAL A 385 16.75 2.67 -5.90
N VAL A 386 16.43 2.49 -4.63
CA VAL A 386 16.35 1.19 -3.96
C VAL A 386 14.93 0.94 -3.50
N LEU A 387 14.46 -0.28 -3.68
CA LEU A 387 13.18 -0.76 -3.20
C LEU A 387 13.40 -1.81 -2.13
N LEU A 388 12.73 -1.68 -0.99
CA LEU A 388 12.59 -2.70 0.04
C LEU A 388 11.14 -3.16 0.11
N GLY A 389 10.91 -4.46 0.24
CA GLY A 389 9.58 -5.02 0.48
C GLY A 389 9.12 -6.06 -0.52
N GLY A 390 7.83 -6.37 -0.48
CA GLY A 390 7.25 -7.52 -1.15
C GLY A 390 7.02 -7.35 -2.65
N ASP A 391 6.64 -8.47 -3.26
CA ASP A 391 6.39 -8.59 -4.69
C ASP A 391 5.07 -7.92 -5.13
N ASN A 392 4.96 -7.64 -6.42
CA ASN A 392 3.72 -7.16 -7.03
C ASN A 392 2.74 -8.31 -7.31
N TYR A 393 1.49 -8.12 -6.89
CA TYR A 393 0.35 -9.00 -7.24
C TYR A 393 -0.80 -8.15 -7.74
N ARG A 394 -1.84 -8.78 -8.32
CA ARG A 394 -3.05 -8.07 -8.80
C ARG A 394 -4.00 -7.76 -7.63
N ILE A 395 -3.56 -6.94 -6.70
CA ILE A 395 -4.27 -6.46 -5.51
C ILE A 395 -3.87 -5.00 -5.29
N GLY A 396 -4.80 -4.14 -4.83
CA GLY A 396 -4.52 -2.73 -4.59
C GLY A 396 -4.32 -1.96 -5.90
N MET A 397 -5.29 -2.06 -6.82
CA MET A 397 -5.22 -1.39 -8.12
C MET A 397 -6.21 -0.23 -8.18
N GLY A 398 -5.71 0.97 -8.46
CA GLY A 398 -6.54 2.14 -8.72
C GLY A 398 -7.15 2.79 -7.48
N GLY A 399 -6.62 2.53 -6.28
CA GLY A 399 -7.14 3.07 -5.01
C GLY A 399 -7.19 4.60 -4.98
N GLY A 400 -6.22 5.28 -5.56
CA GLY A 400 -6.19 6.74 -5.66
C GLY A 400 -7.38 7.31 -6.45
N ALA A 401 -7.70 6.73 -7.61
CA ALA A 401 -8.84 7.13 -8.43
C ALA A 401 -10.18 6.80 -7.75
N VAL A 402 -10.32 5.58 -7.23
CA VAL A 402 -11.56 5.13 -6.56
C VAL A 402 -11.85 5.96 -5.30
N SER A 403 -10.82 6.37 -4.56
CA SER A 403 -10.97 7.24 -3.39
C SER A 403 -11.41 8.67 -3.73
N SER A 404 -11.30 9.08 -5.00
CA SER A 404 -11.68 10.42 -5.47
C SER A 404 -13.16 10.57 -5.84
N VAL A 405 -13.96 9.51 -5.71
CA VAL A 405 -15.40 9.50 -6.01
C VAL A 405 -16.20 8.92 -4.84
N ASP A 406 -17.51 9.04 -4.90
CA ASP A 406 -18.40 8.44 -3.90
C ASP A 406 -18.33 6.90 -3.97
N THR A 407 -18.34 6.27 -2.80
CA THR A 407 -18.36 4.80 -2.72
C THR A 407 -19.63 4.23 -3.35
N GLY A 408 -19.48 3.24 -4.24
CA GLY A 408 -20.58 2.61 -4.98
C GLY A 408 -20.81 3.19 -6.37
N VAL A 409 -20.04 4.19 -6.79
CA VAL A 409 -20.07 4.73 -8.17
C VAL A 409 -19.52 3.71 -9.17
N TYR A 410 -18.48 2.99 -8.79
CA TYR A 410 -17.91 1.94 -9.62
C TYR A 410 -18.50 0.56 -9.35
N ALA A 411 -18.32 -0.37 -10.29
CA ALA A 411 -18.71 -1.75 -10.07
C ALA A 411 -17.95 -2.35 -8.86
N GLY A 412 -18.64 -3.15 -8.05
CA GLY A 412 -18.07 -3.71 -6.81
C GLY A 412 -16.75 -4.48 -7.01
N ALA A 413 -16.52 -5.05 -8.20
CA ALA A 413 -15.25 -5.71 -8.53
C ALA A 413 -14.06 -4.72 -8.59
N ILE A 414 -14.28 -3.50 -9.11
CA ILE A 414 -13.25 -2.45 -9.15
C ILE A 414 -12.95 -1.97 -7.74
N GLU A 415 -13.98 -1.72 -6.96
CA GLU A 415 -13.83 -1.25 -5.58
C GLU A 415 -13.13 -2.28 -4.69
N LEU A 416 -13.48 -3.55 -4.80
CA LEU A 416 -12.84 -4.62 -4.03
C LEU A 416 -11.37 -4.82 -4.43
N ASN A 417 -11.05 -4.69 -5.73
CA ASN A 417 -9.67 -4.79 -6.23
C ASN A 417 -8.79 -3.63 -5.76
N ALA A 418 -9.36 -2.46 -5.51
CA ALA A 418 -8.65 -1.29 -5.01
C ALA A 418 -8.22 -1.44 -3.54
N VAL A 419 -8.85 -2.34 -2.77
CA VAL A 419 -8.48 -2.57 -1.36
C VAL A 419 -7.27 -3.49 -1.28
N GLN A 420 -6.20 -3.02 -0.64
CA GLN A 420 -4.98 -3.81 -0.37
C GLN A 420 -5.25 -4.96 0.61
N ARG A 421 -4.36 -5.95 0.63
CA ARG A 421 -4.30 -7.01 1.65
C ARG A 421 -3.02 -6.85 2.46
N SER A 422 -3.16 -6.71 3.76
CA SER A 422 -2.08 -6.36 4.66
C SER A 422 -1.04 -7.47 4.84
N ASN A 423 0.24 -7.09 4.95
CA ASN A 423 1.35 -7.97 5.31
C ASN A 423 2.26 -7.30 6.36
N PRO A 424 1.83 -7.25 7.63
CA PRO A 424 2.57 -6.58 8.69
C PRO A 424 3.95 -7.17 8.96
N GLU A 425 4.16 -8.45 8.70
CA GLU A 425 5.47 -9.10 8.83
C GLU A 425 6.47 -8.53 7.82
N MET A 426 6.08 -8.41 6.55
CA MET A 426 6.94 -7.80 5.53
C MET A 426 7.29 -6.36 5.91
N GLN A 427 6.32 -5.57 6.35
CA GLN A 427 6.58 -4.20 6.80
C GLN A 427 7.54 -4.15 8.00
N LYS A 428 7.45 -5.11 8.92
CA LYS A 428 8.37 -5.19 10.07
C LYS A 428 9.80 -5.52 9.64
N ARG A 429 9.99 -6.45 8.73
CA ARG A 429 11.29 -6.81 8.15
C ARG A 429 11.95 -5.60 7.50
N VAL A 430 11.20 -4.88 6.68
CA VAL A 430 11.64 -3.62 6.03
C VAL A 430 11.98 -2.55 7.08
N CYS A 431 11.11 -2.35 8.07
CA CYS A 431 11.35 -1.40 9.15
C CYS A 431 12.66 -1.71 9.92
N ASN A 432 12.94 -2.98 10.19
CA ASN A 432 14.17 -3.37 10.88
C ASN A 432 15.43 -3.01 10.07
N ALA A 433 15.40 -3.19 8.75
CA ALA A 433 16.51 -2.78 7.88
C ALA A 433 16.71 -1.26 7.87
N ILE A 434 15.62 -0.50 7.77
CA ILE A 434 15.65 0.97 7.81
C ILE A 434 16.10 1.48 9.17
N ARG A 435 15.63 0.86 10.25
CA ARG A 435 16.02 1.20 11.62
C ARG A 435 17.53 1.14 11.83
N ALA A 436 18.19 0.12 11.28
CA ALA A 436 19.64 0.00 11.35
C ALA A 436 20.34 1.23 10.75
N MET A 437 19.82 1.76 9.64
CA MET A 437 20.35 2.99 9.03
C MET A 437 20.07 4.23 9.90
N ALA A 438 18.85 4.34 10.42
CA ALA A 438 18.43 5.48 11.26
C ALA A 438 19.19 5.56 12.59
N GLU A 439 19.57 4.41 13.16
CA GLU A 439 20.33 4.33 14.42
C GLU A 439 21.85 4.45 14.21
N SER A 440 22.34 4.41 12.97
CA SER A 440 23.77 4.62 12.66
C SER A 440 24.23 6.04 12.99
N GLU A 441 25.51 6.21 13.27
CA GLU A 441 26.10 7.53 13.54
C GLU A 441 25.87 8.49 12.34
N VAL A 442 26.01 7.99 11.13
CA VAL A 442 25.70 8.70 9.89
C VAL A 442 24.69 7.90 9.10
N ASN A 443 23.45 8.37 9.06
CA ASN A 443 22.42 7.73 8.26
C ASN A 443 22.73 7.89 6.76
N PRO A 444 22.95 6.78 6.00
CA PRO A 444 23.28 6.84 4.58
C PRO A 444 22.07 7.09 3.67
N ILE A 445 20.83 7.01 4.20
CA ILE A 445 19.62 7.30 3.43
C ILE A 445 19.61 8.78 3.06
N VAL A 446 19.50 9.06 1.76
CA VAL A 446 19.37 10.41 1.22
C VAL A 446 17.92 10.87 1.31
N SER A 447 17.03 10.07 0.77
CA SER A 447 15.57 10.28 0.79
C SER A 447 14.87 8.94 0.91
N ILE A 448 13.69 8.93 1.51
CA ILE A 448 12.87 7.74 1.70
C ILE A 448 11.40 8.10 1.54
N HIS A 449 10.62 7.22 0.92
CA HIS A 449 9.18 7.36 0.74
C HIS A 449 8.48 6.02 0.86
N ASP A 450 7.26 5.99 1.36
CA ASP A 450 6.45 4.78 1.40
C ASP A 450 5.75 4.51 0.06
N HIS A 451 5.34 3.26 -0.15
CA HIS A 451 4.44 2.89 -1.23
C HIS A 451 3.02 2.82 -0.68
N GLY A 452 2.24 3.85 -0.97
CA GLY A 452 0.81 3.92 -0.72
C GLY A 452 0.03 3.91 -2.02
N ALA A 453 -1.03 4.72 -2.09
CA ALA A 453 -1.82 4.92 -3.29
C ALA A 453 -0.95 5.32 -4.49
N GLY A 454 -1.27 4.77 -5.66
CA GLY A 454 -0.48 4.96 -6.88
C GLY A 454 0.79 4.11 -6.98
N GLY A 455 1.10 3.31 -5.98
CA GLY A 455 2.16 2.31 -6.01
C GLY A 455 3.55 2.86 -6.34
N HIS A 456 4.26 2.20 -7.25
CA HIS A 456 5.58 2.66 -7.71
C HIS A 456 5.55 4.05 -8.35
N LEU A 457 4.46 4.39 -9.04
CA LEU A 457 4.33 5.67 -9.70
C LEU A 457 4.44 6.83 -8.72
N ASN A 458 3.64 6.81 -7.65
CA ASN A 458 3.63 7.91 -6.69
C ASN A 458 4.94 7.95 -5.89
N CYS A 459 5.28 6.85 -5.23
CA CYS A 459 6.49 6.77 -4.39
C CYS A 459 7.77 7.17 -5.14
N LEU A 460 8.01 6.56 -6.30
CA LEU A 460 9.29 6.75 -7.00
C LEU A 460 9.38 8.11 -7.69
N SER A 461 8.25 8.65 -8.18
CA SER A 461 8.25 9.99 -8.77
C SER A 461 8.54 11.07 -7.72
N GLU A 462 8.01 10.94 -6.50
CA GLU A 462 8.32 11.87 -5.40
C GLU A 462 9.78 11.76 -4.93
N LEU A 463 10.35 10.54 -4.92
CA LEU A 463 11.76 10.35 -4.58
C LEU A 463 12.73 11.06 -5.54
N VAL A 464 12.36 11.19 -6.82
CA VAL A 464 13.20 11.76 -7.87
C VAL A 464 12.70 13.13 -8.34
N GLU A 465 11.76 13.75 -7.65
CA GLU A 465 11.10 15.00 -8.06
C GLU A 465 12.09 16.15 -8.34
N GLU A 466 13.20 16.22 -7.60
CA GLU A 466 14.20 17.28 -7.76
C GLU A 466 15.28 16.97 -8.81
N THR A 467 15.33 15.76 -9.34
CA THR A 467 16.43 15.34 -10.22
C THR A 467 15.97 14.68 -11.52
N GLY A 468 14.82 14.07 -11.52
CA GLY A 468 14.48 13.06 -12.50
C GLY A 468 15.07 11.70 -12.15
N GLY A 469 14.50 10.65 -12.73
CA GLY A 469 14.91 9.27 -12.45
C GLY A 469 14.51 8.30 -13.54
N LYS A 470 15.31 7.26 -13.64
CA LYS A 470 15.13 6.14 -14.57
C LYS A 470 14.96 4.85 -13.79
N ILE A 471 13.84 4.17 -14.00
CA ILE A 471 13.48 2.92 -13.34
C ILE A 471 13.57 1.77 -14.33
N HIS A 472 14.30 0.73 -13.96
CA HIS A 472 14.49 -0.51 -14.71
C HIS A 472 13.42 -1.52 -14.31
N MET A 473 12.40 -1.70 -15.15
CA MET A 473 11.25 -2.55 -14.85
C MET A 473 11.61 -4.01 -14.61
N GLU A 474 12.63 -4.50 -15.30
CA GLU A 474 13.14 -5.87 -15.13
C GLU A 474 13.74 -6.14 -13.74
N ASN A 475 14.01 -5.09 -12.97
CA ASN A 475 14.50 -5.18 -11.58
C ASN A 475 13.40 -5.01 -10.54
N LEU A 476 12.17 -4.68 -10.94
CA LEU A 476 11.04 -4.61 -10.02
C LEU A 476 10.61 -6.01 -9.59
N PRO A 477 10.24 -6.20 -8.32
CA PRO A 477 9.75 -7.48 -7.84
C PRO A 477 8.34 -7.77 -8.39
N VAL A 478 8.20 -8.83 -9.15
CA VAL A 478 6.94 -9.26 -9.75
C VAL A 478 6.59 -10.66 -9.27
N GLY A 479 5.60 -10.78 -8.40
CA GLY A 479 5.10 -12.05 -7.90
C GLY A 479 4.11 -12.72 -8.84
N ASP A 480 3.22 -11.92 -9.45
CA ASP A 480 2.28 -12.37 -10.48
C ASP A 480 2.83 -12.05 -11.87
N PRO A 481 3.36 -13.06 -12.61
CA PRO A 481 3.95 -12.85 -13.92
C PRO A 481 2.95 -12.48 -15.01
N THR A 482 1.65 -12.43 -14.71
CA THR A 482 0.60 -12.03 -15.65
C THR A 482 0.28 -10.53 -15.63
N LEU A 483 0.93 -9.78 -14.73
CA LEU A 483 0.73 -8.33 -14.62
C LEU A 483 1.26 -7.59 -15.85
N SER A 484 0.43 -6.72 -16.41
CA SER A 484 0.84 -5.75 -17.44
C SER A 484 1.77 -4.69 -16.86
N ALA A 485 2.44 -3.94 -17.73
CA ALA A 485 3.30 -2.82 -17.31
C ALA A 485 2.51 -1.81 -16.45
N LYS A 486 1.29 -1.44 -16.88
CA LYS A 486 0.37 -0.57 -16.13
C LYS A 486 0.09 -1.10 -14.72
N GLU A 487 -0.20 -2.40 -14.60
CA GLU A 487 -0.48 -3.01 -13.32
C GLU A 487 0.76 -3.07 -12.41
N ILE A 488 1.95 -3.29 -12.96
CA ILE A 488 3.19 -3.29 -12.18
C ILE A 488 3.47 -1.90 -11.62
N VAL A 489 3.43 -0.86 -12.44
CA VAL A 489 3.82 0.50 -12.02
C VAL A 489 2.83 1.14 -11.06
N GLY A 490 1.53 0.83 -11.21
CA GLY A 490 0.47 1.39 -10.37
C GLY A 490 0.04 0.52 -9.19
N ASN A 491 0.70 -0.59 -8.94
CA ASN A 491 0.31 -1.57 -7.94
C ASN A 491 0.62 -1.12 -6.51
N GLU A 492 -0.40 -1.07 -5.67
CA GLU A 492 -0.32 -0.66 -4.26
C GLU A 492 -0.14 -1.85 -3.30
N SER A 493 -0.08 -3.07 -3.79
CA SER A 493 0.06 -4.25 -2.95
C SER A 493 1.44 -4.36 -2.32
N GLN A 494 1.51 -5.04 -1.19
CA GLN A 494 2.70 -5.32 -0.42
C GLN A 494 3.30 -4.09 0.29
N GLU A 495 3.88 -4.35 1.44
CA GLU A 495 4.47 -3.33 2.30
C GLU A 495 5.87 -2.97 1.78
N ARG A 496 5.96 -1.89 1.02
CA ARG A 496 7.18 -1.46 0.32
C ARG A 496 7.62 -0.06 0.74
N MET A 497 8.93 0.15 0.69
CA MET A 497 9.57 1.45 0.90
C MET A 497 10.54 1.72 -0.23
N GLY A 498 10.50 2.92 -0.80
CA GLY A 498 11.47 3.40 -1.76
C GLY A 498 12.51 4.28 -1.08
N LEU A 499 13.77 4.14 -1.47
CA LEU A 499 14.88 4.91 -0.93
C LEU A 499 15.76 5.44 -2.06
N VAL A 500 16.40 6.58 -1.81
CA VAL A 500 17.55 7.03 -2.60
C VAL A 500 18.79 6.95 -1.73
N MET A 501 19.85 6.33 -2.27
CA MET A 501 21.12 6.12 -1.58
C MET A 501 22.30 6.31 -2.55
N LYS A 502 23.45 6.65 -2.00
CA LYS A 502 24.68 6.61 -2.78
C LYS A 502 25.10 5.17 -3.06
N GLU A 503 25.62 4.91 -4.25
CA GLU A 503 26.02 3.55 -4.67
C GLU A 503 26.95 2.85 -3.66
N LYS A 504 27.87 3.59 -3.05
CA LYS A 504 28.82 3.04 -2.06
C LYS A 504 28.16 2.49 -0.80
N ASP A 505 26.96 2.96 -0.45
CA ASP A 505 26.24 2.61 0.80
C ASP A 505 25.22 1.49 0.57
N VAL A 506 24.92 1.15 -0.69
CA VAL A 506 23.93 0.11 -1.05
C VAL A 506 24.29 -1.26 -0.51
N ALA A 507 25.58 -1.63 -0.56
CA ALA A 507 26.03 -2.95 -0.12
C ALA A 507 25.88 -3.17 1.39
N GLU A 508 25.96 -2.13 2.20
CA GLU A 508 25.71 -2.21 3.65
C GLU A 508 24.24 -2.48 3.94
N LEU A 509 23.34 -1.68 3.34
CA LEU A 509 21.90 -1.91 3.48
C LEU A 509 21.52 -3.31 2.98
N LYS A 510 22.11 -3.80 1.88
CA LYS A 510 21.84 -5.15 1.35
C LYS A 510 22.17 -6.25 2.36
N ARG A 511 23.33 -6.18 3.04
CA ARG A 511 23.69 -7.16 4.08
C ARG A 511 22.70 -7.16 5.24
N ILE A 512 22.23 -5.97 5.63
CA ILE A 512 21.26 -5.83 6.72
C ILE A 512 19.89 -6.33 6.27
N ALA A 513 19.45 -5.95 5.07
CA ALA A 513 18.19 -6.40 4.50
C ALA A 513 18.12 -7.94 4.37
N ASP A 514 19.23 -8.58 3.93
CA ASP A 514 19.32 -10.03 3.86
C ASP A 514 19.23 -10.70 5.24
N ARG A 515 19.87 -10.13 6.25
CA ARG A 515 19.76 -10.60 7.64
C ARG A 515 18.32 -10.49 8.18
N GLU A 516 17.65 -9.38 7.91
CA GLU A 516 16.26 -9.14 8.32
C GLU A 516 15.24 -9.84 7.42
N ARG A 517 15.71 -10.51 6.34
CA ARG A 517 14.84 -11.13 5.31
C ARG A 517 13.88 -10.13 4.68
N ALA A 518 14.31 -8.90 4.54
CA ALA A 518 13.64 -7.84 3.81
C ALA A 518 14.12 -7.88 2.36
N PRO A 519 13.28 -8.27 1.38
CA PRO A 519 13.69 -8.24 -0.01
C PRO A 519 14.15 -6.84 -0.41
N MET A 520 15.28 -6.75 -1.11
CA MET A 520 15.87 -5.49 -1.52
C MET A 520 16.31 -5.55 -2.98
N TYR A 521 15.95 -4.50 -3.72
CA TYR A 521 16.21 -4.38 -5.15
C TYR A 521 16.78 -3.00 -5.48
N VAL A 522 17.82 -2.95 -6.30
CA VAL A 522 18.28 -1.71 -6.93
C VAL A 522 17.53 -1.59 -8.25
N ILE A 523 16.57 -0.68 -8.29
CA ILE A 523 15.58 -0.60 -9.36
C ILE A 523 15.82 0.55 -10.35
N GLY A 524 16.78 1.42 -10.08
CA GLY A 524 17.06 2.56 -10.95
C GLY A 524 18.08 3.53 -10.39
N GLU A 525 18.15 4.69 -11.01
CA GLU A 525 19.03 5.79 -10.61
C GLU A 525 18.41 7.16 -10.92
N THR A 526 18.89 8.16 -10.22
CA THR A 526 18.59 9.57 -10.49
C THR A 526 19.38 10.09 -11.69
N THR A 527 18.74 10.86 -12.58
CA THR A 527 19.30 11.19 -13.89
C THR A 527 19.76 12.64 -14.04
N GLY A 528 19.12 13.59 -13.36
CA GLY A 528 19.39 15.02 -13.49
C GLY A 528 18.71 15.70 -14.68
N ASP A 529 17.90 14.96 -15.45
CA ASP A 529 17.23 15.45 -16.66
C ASP A 529 15.77 15.90 -16.42
N MET A 530 15.29 15.79 -15.19
CA MET A 530 13.91 16.12 -14.78
C MET A 530 12.84 15.27 -15.48
N LYS A 531 13.22 14.10 -15.99
CA LYS A 531 12.29 13.10 -16.53
C LYS A 531 12.02 11.99 -15.54
N PHE A 532 10.85 11.37 -15.69
CA PHE A 532 10.50 10.15 -15.00
C PHE A 532 10.23 9.06 -16.02
N THR A 533 11.13 8.08 -16.07
CA THR A 533 11.14 7.06 -17.10
C THR A 533 11.11 5.67 -16.48
N PHE A 534 10.19 4.84 -16.95
CA PHE A 534 10.23 3.39 -16.75
C PHE A 534 10.61 2.74 -18.07
N GLU A 535 11.63 1.93 -18.07
CA GLU A 535 12.04 1.15 -19.24
C GLU A 535 12.26 -0.32 -18.88
N ASN A 536 12.04 -1.19 -19.83
CA ASN A 536 12.34 -2.60 -19.73
C ASN A 536 13.39 -2.97 -20.78
N ALA A 537 14.62 -3.20 -20.35
CA ALA A 537 15.72 -3.51 -21.25
C ALA A 537 15.55 -4.88 -21.96
N LYS A 538 14.73 -5.80 -21.42
CA LYS A 538 14.48 -7.12 -22.00
C LYS A 538 13.45 -7.08 -23.12
N THR A 539 12.38 -6.27 -22.96
CA THR A 539 11.30 -6.14 -23.96
C THR A 539 11.46 -4.91 -24.86
N HIS A 540 12.37 -4.00 -24.51
CA HIS A 540 12.58 -2.70 -25.15
C HIS A 540 11.33 -1.79 -25.11
N GLU A 541 10.50 -1.98 -24.09
CA GLU A 541 9.31 -1.18 -23.86
C GLU A 541 9.59 -0.05 -22.89
N THR A 542 8.94 1.09 -23.10
CA THR A 542 9.00 2.26 -22.23
C THR A 542 7.57 2.68 -21.89
N PRO A 543 6.97 2.07 -20.86
CA PRO A 543 5.59 2.35 -20.49
C PRO A 543 5.37 3.79 -20.00
N ILE A 544 6.41 4.45 -19.48
CA ILE A 544 6.36 5.84 -19.01
C ILE A 544 7.63 6.57 -19.47
N ASP A 545 7.46 7.70 -20.14
CA ASP A 545 8.51 8.66 -20.48
C ASP A 545 7.92 10.08 -20.48
N LEU A 546 7.86 10.69 -19.31
CA LEU A 546 7.30 12.00 -19.08
C LEU A 546 8.28 12.94 -18.37
N GLU A 547 8.18 14.24 -18.64
CA GLU A 547 8.81 15.23 -17.79
C GLU A 547 8.04 15.34 -16.46
N LEU A 548 8.74 15.43 -15.34
CA LEU A 548 8.12 15.54 -14.02
C LEU A 548 7.14 16.72 -13.92
N LYS A 549 7.45 17.83 -14.60
CA LYS A 549 6.55 18.99 -14.66
C LYS A 549 5.23 18.70 -15.39
N ASP A 550 5.23 17.79 -16.37
CA ASP A 550 4.01 17.41 -17.09
C ASP A 550 3.16 16.42 -16.25
N MET A 551 3.81 15.65 -15.39
CA MET A 551 3.17 14.72 -14.49
C MET A 551 2.61 15.42 -13.23
N PHE A 552 3.36 16.38 -12.65
CA PHE A 552 3.02 17.04 -11.39
C PHE A 552 2.73 18.53 -11.50
N GLY A 553 3.39 19.22 -12.42
CA GLY A 553 3.61 20.64 -12.31
C GLY A 553 2.40 21.53 -12.58
N ASN A 554 1.57 21.17 -13.54
CA ASN A 554 0.49 22.02 -14.01
C ASN A 554 -0.81 21.27 -14.37
N PRO A 555 -1.27 20.28 -13.57
CA PRO A 555 -2.59 19.76 -13.82
C PRO A 555 -3.63 20.86 -13.56
N PRO A 556 -4.75 20.86 -14.32
CA PRO A 556 -5.84 21.81 -14.10
C PRO A 556 -6.35 21.72 -12.66
N LYS A 557 -6.57 22.87 -12.03
CA LYS A 557 -7.17 22.91 -10.70
C LYS A 557 -8.64 22.53 -10.76
N THR A 558 -9.05 21.64 -9.87
CA THR A 558 -10.47 21.35 -9.68
C THR A 558 -11.21 22.62 -9.25
N ARG A 559 -12.35 22.89 -9.86
CA ARG A 559 -13.27 23.97 -9.49
C ARG A 559 -14.51 23.34 -8.86
N SER A 560 -14.79 23.72 -7.62
CA SER A 560 -15.98 23.28 -6.89
C SER A 560 -16.92 24.46 -6.76
N GLU A 561 -18.14 24.32 -7.29
CA GLU A 561 -19.17 25.35 -7.23
C GLU A 561 -20.22 24.91 -6.20
N GLU A 562 -20.45 25.75 -5.20
CA GLU A 562 -21.35 25.51 -4.07
C GLU A 562 -22.34 26.66 -3.91
N HIS A 563 -23.57 26.34 -3.56
CA HIS A 563 -24.61 27.31 -3.31
C HIS A 563 -25.11 27.22 -1.86
N THR A 564 -25.05 28.30 -1.10
CA THR A 564 -25.49 28.32 0.32
C THR A 564 -26.97 28.00 0.47
N SER A 565 -27.79 28.30 -0.53
CA SER A 565 -29.22 27.92 -0.56
C SER A 565 -29.43 26.40 -0.64
N GLU A 566 -28.46 25.67 -1.17
CA GLU A 566 -28.47 24.19 -1.20
C GLU A 566 -28.00 23.61 0.12
N LEU A 567 -27.15 24.33 0.84
CA LEU A 567 -26.68 23.97 2.18
C LEU A 567 -27.72 24.25 3.28
N GLN A 568 -28.67 25.16 3.01
CA GLN A 568 -29.76 25.54 3.93
C GLN A 568 -31.08 24.83 3.64
N SER A 569 -31.19 24.11 2.53
CA SER A 569 -32.36 23.33 2.12
C SER A 569 -32.12 21.86 2.30
#